data_652e996be39735185ae206f27197482b
#
_entry.id   652e996be39735185ae206f27197482b
#
_cell.length_a   1.000
_cell.length_b   1.000
_cell.length_c   1.000
_cell.angle_alpha   90.00
_cell.angle_beta   90.00
_cell.angle_gamma   90.00
#
_symmetry.space_group_name_H-M   'P 1'
#
loop_
_entity.id
_entity.type
_entity.pdbx_description
1 polymer ?
#
loop_
_entity_poly.entity_id
_entity_poly.type
_entity_poly.pdbx_seq_one_letter_code
_entity_poly.pdbx_strand_id
1 'polypeptide(L)'
;MLFRSALVAQSKRSPGSMNYASPGNGTPHHLAMELFKSASGLDATHVPYKGIQGALTDLVGGQVQMMFGTVHSLKPHTQSGRVRLLATTGTSRSAQAPDVPTFKEQGIAVMDHVDAWYAVMAPARTPSDLIQRLNRDFIEVMNQDDVKAALTQQGMVVRPSTPEQLGTLIKSDLARWKKVVTDARIAAD
;
A
#
# COMPACT_ATOMS: atom_id res chain seq x y z
N MET A 1 20.22 -13.55 -3.23
CA MET A 1 20.52 -12.15 -2.84
C MET A 1 19.18 -11.44 -2.62
N LEU A 2 19.00 -10.82 -1.46
CA LEU A 2 17.74 -10.11 -1.16
C LEU A 2 17.61 -8.90 -2.10
N PHE A 3 16.42 -8.68 -2.70
CA PHE A 3 16.21 -7.57 -3.65
C PHE A 3 16.54 -6.20 -3.03
N ARG A 4 16.27 -6.02 -1.71
CA ARG A 4 16.64 -4.84 -0.95
C ARG A 4 18.11 -4.46 -1.13
N SER A 5 19.03 -5.39 -0.89
CA SER A 5 20.46 -5.12 -0.99
C SER A 5 20.86 -4.77 -2.43
N ALA A 6 20.22 -5.36 -3.43
CA ALA A 6 20.48 -5.03 -4.83
C ALA A 6 20.00 -3.60 -5.18
N LEU A 7 18.78 -3.22 -4.78
CA LEU A 7 18.25 -1.86 -5.02
C LEU A 7 19.05 -0.79 -4.28
N VAL A 8 19.31 -0.99 -2.99
CA VAL A 8 20.11 -0.04 -2.20
C VAL A 8 21.54 0.06 -2.71
N ALA A 9 22.16 -1.05 -3.10
CA ALA A 9 23.49 -1.02 -3.70
C ALA A 9 23.49 -0.29 -5.06
N GLN A 10 22.44 -0.43 -5.86
CA GLN A 10 22.29 0.28 -7.11
C GLN A 10 22.13 1.79 -6.89
N SER A 11 21.27 2.21 -5.97
CA SER A 11 21.07 3.64 -5.67
C SER A 11 22.34 4.29 -5.13
N LYS A 12 23.13 3.58 -4.32
CA LYS A 12 24.42 4.09 -3.83
C LYS A 12 25.50 4.18 -4.90
N ARG A 13 25.50 3.30 -5.90
CA ARG A 13 26.46 3.35 -7.03
C ARG A 13 26.17 4.50 -7.97
N SER A 14 24.92 4.91 -8.10
CA SER A 14 24.48 5.98 -9.00
C SER A 14 23.46 6.85 -8.28
N PRO A 15 23.87 7.73 -7.37
CA PRO A 15 22.97 8.61 -6.63
C PRO A 15 22.11 9.46 -7.59
N GLY A 16 20.82 9.63 -7.26
CA GLY A 16 19.88 10.41 -8.06
C GLY A 16 19.40 9.72 -9.37
N SER A 17 19.87 8.52 -9.69
CA SER A 17 19.50 7.83 -10.95
C SER A 17 18.19 7.04 -10.85
N MET A 18 17.65 6.83 -9.66
CA MET A 18 16.46 6.04 -9.45
C MET A 18 15.25 6.94 -9.17
N ASN A 19 14.18 6.69 -9.91
CA ASN A 19 12.89 7.35 -9.71
C ASN A 19 11.84 6.34 -9.28
N TYR A 20 10.89 6.78 -8.47
CA TYR A 20 9.71 5.99 -8.15
C TYR A 20 8.43 6.77 -8.44
N ALA A 21 7.42 6.06 -8.93
CA ALA A 21 6.12 6.64 -9.21
C ALA A 21 5.14 6.49 -8.05
N SER A 22 4.22 7.43 -7.92
CA SER A 22 3.00 7.28 -7.12
C SER A 22 1.80 7.93 -7.82
N PRO A 23 0.56 7.56 -7.42
CA PRO A 23 -0.64 8.21 -7.95
C PRO A 23 -0.82 9.68 -7.53
N GLY A 24 0.08 10.23 -6.74
CA GLY A 24 0.05 11.62 -6.26
C GLY A 24 0.68 11.77 -4.88
N ASN A 25 0.92 13.02 -4.49
CA ASN A 25 1.50 13.36 -3.19
C ASN A 25 0.58 12.90 -2.04
N GLY A 26 1.17 12.42 -0.94
CA GLY A 26 0.44 11.98 0.25
C GLY A 26 -0.40 10.71 0.08
N THR A 27 -0.43 10.10 -1.12
CA THR A 27 -1.15 8.83 -1.32
C THR A 27 -0.49 7.69 -0.53
N PRO A 28 -1.23 6.62 -0.16
CA PRO A 28 -0.66 5.46 0.52
C PRO A 28 0.58 4.87 -0.18
N HIS A 29 0.61 4.91 -1.51
CA HIS A 29 1.73 4.44 -2.33
C HIS A 29 2.98 5.30 -2.15
N HIS A 30 2.82 6.64 -2.10
CA HIS A 30 3.89 7.57 -1.79
C HIS A 30 4.43 7.35 -0.37
N LEU A 31 3.53 7.34 0.62
CA LEU A 31 3.90 7.17 2.03
C LEU A 31 4.61 5.82 2.28
N ALA A 32 4.15 4.74 1.64
CA ALA A 32 4.79 3.44 1.73
C ALA A 32 6.22 3.46 1.16
N MET A 33 6.45 4.17 0.03
CA MET A 33 7.78 4.28 -0.55
C MET A 33 8.71 5.12 0.33
N GLU A 34 8.24 6.24 0.89
CA GLU A 34 9.06 7.06 1.78
C GLU A 34 9.43 6.31 3.07
N LEU A 35 8.50 5.53 3.63
CA LEU A 35 8.80 4.64 4.75
C LEU A 35 9.86 3.59 4.38
N PHE A 36 9.73 2.98 3.19
CA PHE A 36 10.71 2.01 2.70
C PHE A 36 12.08 2.65 2.47
N LYS A 37 12.14 3.84 1.87
CA LYS A 37 13.39 4.61 1.69
C LYS A 37 14.07 4.86 3.04
N SER A 38 13.33 5.39 4.01
CA SER A 38 13.84 5.65 5.36
C SER A 38 14.39 4.39 6.04
N ALA A 39 13.67 3.26 5.93
CA ALA A 39 14.05 2.00 6.58
C ALA A 39 15.21 1.27 5.88
N SER A 40 15.39 1.47 4.58
CA SER A 40 16.38 0.74 3.77
C SER A 40 17.63 1.55 3.43
N GLY A 41 17.55 2.88 3.52
CA GLY A 41 18.58 3.79 3.01
C GLY A 41 18.61 3.86 1.47
N LEU A 42 17.47 3.56 0.82
CA LEU A 42 17.31 3.70 -0.63
C LEU A 42 17.27 5.19 -1.01
N ASP A 43 18.11 5.58 -1.97
CA ASP A 43 18.03 6.89 -2.61
C ASP A 43 17.22 6.79 -3.91
N ALA A 44 16.06 7.45 -3.94
CA ALA A 44 15.19 7.51 -5.09
C ALA A 44 14.32 8.77 -5.07
N THR A 45 14.13 9.38 -6.24
CA THR A 45 13.35 10.60 -6.42
C THR A 45 11.88 10.28 -6.68
N HIS A 46 10.98 11.01 -6.03
CA HIS A 46 9.54 10.88 -6.23
C HIS A 46 9.08 11.55 -7.53
N VAL A 47 8.30 10.82 -8.32
CA VAL A 47 7.58 11.33 -9.50
C VAL A 47 6.08 11.16 -9.27
N PRO A 48 5.35 12.23 -8.88
CA PRO A 48 3.90 12.15 -8.67
C PRO A 48 3.13 12.19 -9.99
N TYR A 49 2.10 11.35 -10.09
CA TYR A 49 1.16 11.31 -11.21
C TYR A 49 -0.26 11.68 -10.75
N LYS A 50 -1.11 12.07 -11.70
CA LYS A 50 -2.55 12.29 -11.45
C LYS A 50 -3.31 10.95 -11.58
N GLY A 51 -3.02 10.00 -10.68
CA GLY A 51 -3.64 8.68 -10.64
C GLY A 51 -2.72 7.53 -11.05
N ILE A 52 -3.21 6.29 -10.85
CA ILE A 52 -2.41 5.08 -10.99
C ILE A 52 -2.04 4.76 -12.44
N GLN A 53 -2.86 5.13 -13.43
CA GLN A 53 -2.67 4.72 -14.81
C GLN A 53 -1.41 5.33 -15.44
N GLY A 54 -1.17 6.64 -15.24
CA GLY A 54 0.06 7.30 -15.70
C GLY A 54 1.31 6.70 -15.07
N ALA A 55 1.27 6.46 -13.75
CA ALA A 55 2.36 5.82 -13.02
C ALA A 55 2.68 4.42 -13.56
N LEU A 56 1.65 3.60 -13.86
CA LEU A 56 1.82 2.27 -14.45
C LEU A 56 2.38 2.33 -15.88
N THR A 57 1.91 3.26 -16.70
CA THR A 57 2.42 3.42 -18.07
C THR A 57 3.90 3.70 -18.05
N ASP A 58 4.35 4.63 -17.22
CA ASP A 58 5.76 5.02 -17.15
C ASP A 58 6.63 3.98 -16.46
N LEU A 59 6.10 3.22 -15.48
CA LEU A 59 6.78 2.05 -14.94
C LEU A 59 7.02 0.99 -16.01
N VAL A 60 5.99 0.65 -16.78
CA VAL A 60 6.06 -0.33 -17.87
C VAL A 60 6.95 0.15 -19.01
N GLY A 61 6.97 1.46 -19.28
CA GLY A 61 7.83 2.12 -20.26
C GLY A 61 9.27 2.34 -19.78
N GLY A 62 9.60 2.04 -18.51
CA GLY A 62 10.94 2.20 -17.94
C GLY A 62 11.33 3.65 -17.61
N GLN A 63 10.39 4.61 -17.68
CA GLN A 63 10.64 6.00 -17.31
C GLN A 63 10.86 6.17 -15.80
N VAL A 64 10.22 5.31 -15.00
CA VAL A 64 10.45 5.17 -13.57
C VAL A 64 10.82 3.73 -13.26
N GLN A 65 11.64 3.50 -12.22
CA GLN A 65 12.21 2.20 -11.95
C GLN A 65 11.38 1.37 -10.95
N MET A 66 10.53 2.02 -10.17
CA MET A 66 9.77 1.33 -9.13
C MET A 66 8.49 2.10 -8.74
N MET A 67 7.56 1.38 -8.15
CA MET A 67 6.38 1.95 -7.47
C MET A 67 5.83 0.95 -6.45
N PHE A 68 5.09 1.45 -5.48
CA PHE A 68 4.11 0.65 -4.76
C PHE A 68 2.81 0.60 -5.56
N GLY A 69 2.14 -0.54 -5.54
CA GLY A 69 0.84 -0.71 -6.20
C GLY A 69 0.12 -1.93 -5.66
N THR A 70 -1.17 -2.06 -5.93
CA THR A 70 -1.91 -3.27 -5.55
C THR A 70 -1.50 -4.45 -6.43
N VAL A 71 -1.43 -5.66 -5.85
CA VAL A 71 -1.10 -6.87 -6.63
C VAL A 71 -2.06 -7.03 -7.80
N HIS A 72 -3.34 -6.73 -7.60
CA HIS A 72 -4.35 -6.80 -8.65
C HIS A 72 -4.04 -5.90 -9.85
N SER A 73 -3.71 -4.63 -9.62
CA SER A 73 -3.41 -3.68 -10.70
C SER A 73 -2.11 -4.01 -11.45
N LEU A 74 -1.16 -4.67 -10.80
CA LEU A 74 0.14 -5.04 -11.37
C LEU A 74 0.12 -6.40 -12.06
N LYS A 75 -0.86 -7.28 -11.76
CA LYS A 75 -0.93 -8.66 -12.25
C LYS A 75 -0.80 -8.81 -13.77
N PRO A 76 -1.50 -8.03 -14.63
CA PRO A 76 -1.35 -8.15 -16.08
C PRO A 76 0.08 -7.87 -16.57
N HIS A 77 0.76 -6.92 -15.91
CA HIS A 77 2.12 -6.51 -16.27
C HIS A 77 3.17 -7.48 -15.75
N THR A 78 2.92 -8.15 -14.62
CA THR A 78 3.79 -9.21 -14.10
C THR A 78 3.66 -10.49 -14.91
N GLN A 79 2.46 -10.85 -15.33
CA GLN A 79 2.22 -12.00 -16.21
C GLN A 79 2.87 -11.85 -17.59
N SER A 80 2.91 -10.62 -18.12
CA SER A 80 3.61 -10.31 -19.38
C SER A 80 5.13 -10.12 -19.23
N GLY A 81 5.68 -10.26 -18.00
CA GLY A 81 7.11 -10.11 -17.73
C GLY A 81 7.63 -8.68 -17.79
N ARG A 82 6.77 -7.67 -18.04
CA ARG A 82 7.17 -6.26 -18.13
C ARG A 82 7.46 -5.60 -16.79
N VAL A 83 6.85 -6.12 -15.72
CA VAL A 83 7.05 -5.66 -14.34
C VAL A 83 7.33 -6.88 -13.47
N ARG A 84 8.15 -6.73 -12.44
CA ARG A 84 8.42 -7.77 -11.46
C ARG A 84 8.00 -7.33 -10.07
N LEU A 85 7.20 -8.15 -9.36
CA LEU A 85 6.95 -7.97 -7.95
C LEU A 85 8.20 -8.37 -7.15
N LEU A 86 8.61 -7.52 -6.23
CA LEU A 86 9.82 -7.70 -5.43
C LEU A 86 9.52 -8.11 -4.00
N ALA A 87 8.48 -7.54 -3.42
CA ALA A 87 7.95 -7.88 -2.11
C ALA A 87 6.50 -7.42 -1.96
N THR A 88 5.79 -8.01 -1.00
CA THR A 88 4.45 -7.56 -0.59
C THR A 88 4.51 -6.98 0.83
N THR A 89 3.67 -6.00 1.13
CA THR A 89 3.38 -5.55 2.49
C THR A 89 2.47 -6.59 3.19
N GLY A 90 2.31 -6.45 4.49
CA GLY A 90 1.51 -7.39 5.28
C GLY A 90 2.35 -8.46 5.98
N THR A 91 1.73 -9.12 6.95
CA THR A 91 2.37 -10.10 7.84
C THR A 91 2.58 -11.47 7.22
N SER A 92 1.89 -11.75 6.10
CA SER A 92 1.98 -12.99 5.32
C SER A 92 1.97 -12.68 3.82
N ARG A 93 2.44 -13.62 3.01
CA ARG A 93 2.44 -13.51 1.55
C ARG A 93 1.00 -13.39 1.02
N SER A 94 0.84 -12.61 -0.05
CA SER A 94 -0.46 -12.48 -0.72
C SER A 94 -0.87 -13.79 -1.39
N ALA A 95 -2.11 -14.22 -1.21
CA ALA A 95 -2.67 -15.37 -1.94
C ALA A 95 -2.67 -15.15 -3.47
N GLN A 96 -2.65 -13.91 -3.93
CA GLN A 96 -2.56 -13.57 -5.36
C GLN A 96 -1.13 -13.59 -5.91
N ALA A 97 -0.11 -13.63 -5.03
CA ALA A 97 1.30 -13.68 -5.37
C ALA A 97 2.08 -14.51 -4.33
N PRO A 98 1.80 -15.83 -4.20
CA PRO A 98 2.35 -16.66 -3.12
C PRO A 98 3.87 -16.82 -3.21
N ASP A 99 4.44 -16.68 -4.40
CA ASP A 99 5.89 -16.78 -4.63
C ASP A 99 6.65 -15.49 -4.28
N VAL A 100 5.93 -14.38 -4.06
CA VAL A 100 6.53 -13.09 -3.73
C VAL A 100 6.69 -12.98 -2.22
N PRO A 101 7.92 -12.78 -1.70
CA PRO A 101 8.16 -12.66 -0.27
C PRO A 101 7.56 -11.37 0.29
N THR A 102 7.29 -11.36 1.59
CA THR A 102 6.95 -10.12 2.30
C THR A 102 8.19 -9.27 2.56
N PHE A 103 8.01 -7.99 2.84
CA PHE A 103 9.09 -7.11 3.31
C PHE A 103 9.71 -7.63 4.62
N LYS A 104 8.90 -8.22 5.50
CA LYS A 104 9.38 -8.85 6.74
C LYS A 104 10.34 -10.00 6.47
N GLU A 105 10.01 -10.90 5.54
CA GLU A 105 10.90 -11.99 5.10
C GLU A 105 12.20 -11.45 4.49
N GLN A 106 12.18 -10.21 3.99
CA GLN A 106 13.35 -9.48 3.48
C GLN A 106 14.09 -8.67 4.56
N GLY A 107 13.71 -8.79 5.83
CA GLY A 107 14.34 -8.09 6.95
C GLY A 107 13.90 -6.64 7.14
N ILE A 108 12.73 -6.24 6.63
CA ILE A 108 12.20 -4.87 6.75
C ILE A 108 10.83 -4.91 7.45
N ALA A 109 10.85 -5.29 8.73
CA ALA A 109 9.63 -5.49 9.51
C ALA A 109 8.78 -4.21 9.70
N VAL A 110 9.35 -3.02 9.55
CA VAL A 110 8.60 -1.76 9.61
C VAL A 110 7.54 -1.64 8.52
N MET A 111 7.69 -2.40 7.43
CA MET A 111 6.71 -2.47 6.35
C MET A 111 5.54 -3.44 6.63
N ASP A 112 5.55 -4.14 7.75
CA ASP A 112 4.40 -4.90 8.23
C ASP A 112 3.25 -3.92 8.51
N HIS A 113 2.04 -4.32 8.20
CA HIS A 113 0.84 -3.47 8.36
C HIS A 113 0.84 -2.15 7.56
N VAL A 114 1.66 -2.04 6.50
CA VAL A 114 1.59 -0.96 5.53
C VAL A 114 0.57 -1.34 4.45
N ASP A 115 -0.66 -1.57 4.88
CA ASP A 115 -1.77 -1.92 3.99
C ASP A 115 -2.64 -0.69 3.72
N ALA A 116 -3.10 -0.54 2.48
CA ALA A 116 -4.20 0.37 2.19
C ALA A 116 -5.51 -0.30 2.64
N TRP A 117 -6.31 0.40 3.40
CA TRP A 117 -7.61 -0.08 3.85
C TRP A 117 -8.73 0.88 3.46
N TYR A 118 -9.93 0.35 3.34
CA TYR A 118 -11.15 1.09 3.05
C TYR A 118 -12.11 0.97 4.24
N ALA A 119 -12.77 2.04 4.59
CA ALA A 119 -13.76 2.07 5.66
C ALA A 119 -14.98 2.87 5.25
N VAL A 120 -16.12 2.51 5.82
CA VAL A 120 -17.37 3.28 5.74
C VAL A 120 -17.48 4.14 7.00
N MET A 121 -17.79 5.41 6.83
CA MET A 121 -17.92 6.37 7.91
C MET A 121 -19.29 7.04 7.86
N ALA A 122 -19.81 7.39 9.01
CA ALA A 122 -21.03 8.16 9.16
C ALA A 122 -20.72 9.58 9.67
N PRO A 123 -21.61 10.56 9.47
CA PRO A 123 -21.47 11.89 10.06
C PRO A 123 -21.31 11.82 11.58
N ALA A 124 -20.51 12.73 12.15
CA ALA A 124 -20.11 12.68 13.58
C ALA A 124 -21.28 12.72 14.59
N ARG A 125 -22.45 13.21 14.19
CA ARG A 125 -23.65 13.30 15.03
C ARG A 125 -24.67 12.20 14.77
N THR A 126 -24.31 11.12 14.08
CA THR A 126 -25.18 9.96 13.89
C THR A 126 -25.41 9.26 15.24
N PRO A 127 -26.65 8.97 15.62
CA PRO A 127 -26.97 8.29 16.87
C PRO A 127 -26.25 6.93 16.98
N SER A 128 -25.81 6.58 18.20
CA SER A 128 -25.01 5.38 18.42
C SER A 128 -25.74 4.08 18.08
N ASP A 129 -27.04 4.00 18.34
CA ASP A 129 -27.90 2.87 18.01
C ASP A 129 -27.97 2.63 16.49
N LEU A 130 -28.05 3.73 15.71
CA LEU A 130 -28.01 3.66 14.26
C LEU A 130 -26.63 3.20 13.75
N ILE A 131 -25.52 3.69 14.35
CA ILE A 131 -24.18 3.22 14.03
C ILE A 131 -24.04 1.72 14.28
N GLN A 132 -24.52 1.23 15.44
CA GLN A 132 -24.48 -0.18 15.78
C GLN A 132 -25.32 -1.05 14.81
N ARG A 133 -26.49 -0.56 14.41
CA ARG A 133 -27.32 -1.24 13.42
C ARG A 133 -26.61 -1.31 12.05
N LEU A 134 -26.15 -0.16 11.52
CA LEU A 134 -25.42 -0.12 10.26
C LEU A 134 -24.19 -1.00 10.26
N ASN A 135 -23.44 -1.03 11.35
CA ASN A 135 -22.25 -1.89 11.46
C ASN A 135 -22.63 -3.37 11.36
N ARG A 136 -23.69 -3.84 12.04
CA ARG A 136 -24.17 -5.22 11.92
C ARG A 136 -24.59 -5.54 10.48
N ASP A 137 -25.38 -4.66 9.86
CA ASP A 137 -25.88 -4.85 8.51
C ASP A 137 -24.71 -4.92 7.49
N PHE A 138 -23.70 -4.04 7.63
CA PHE A 138 -22.47 -4.08 6.82
C PHE A 138 -21.65 -5.36 7.03
N ILE A 139 -21.48 -5.81 8.27
CA ILE A 139 -20.75 -7.04 8.59
C ILE A 139 -21.47 -8.24 7.95
N GLU A 140 -22.80 -8.29 8.01
CA GLU A 140 -23.59 -9.35 7.41
C GLU A 140 -23.39 -9.40 5.88
N VAL A 141 -23.53 -8.26 5.20
CA VAL A 141 -23.30 -8.15 3.75
C VAL A 141 -21.87 -8.51 3.36
N MET A 142 -20.87 -7.97 4.08
CA MET A 142 -19.46 -8.26 3.80
C MET A 142 -19.07 -9.73 4.03
N ASN A 143 -19.88 -10.47 4.77
CA ASN A 143 -19.67 -11.90 5.02
C ASN A 143 -20.37 -12.81 4.01
N GLN A 144 -21.20 -12.29 3.09
CA GLN A 144 -21.82 -13.08 2.02
C GLN A 144 -20.74 -13.59 1.05
N ASP A 145 -20.89 -14.82 0.59
CA ASP A 145 -19.86 -15.50 -0.21
C ASP A 145 -19.63 -14.83 -1.57
N ASP A 146 -20.68 -14.34 -2.23
CA ASP A 146 -20.61 -13.60 -3.48
C ASP A 146 -19.90 -12.25 -3.33
N VAL A 147 -20.17 -11.52 -2.24
CA VAL A 147 -19.49 -10.24 -1.91
C VAL A 147 -18.01 -10.50 -1.61
N LYS A 148 -17.69 -11.51 -0.80
CA LYS A 148 -16.29 -11.90 -0.53
C LYS A 148 -15.56 -12.29 -1.80
N ALA A 149 -16.19 -13.08 -2.66
CA ALA A 149 -15.61 -13.50 -3.93
C ALA A 149 -15.32 -12.30 -4.84
N ALA A 150 -16.28 -11.38 -4.98
CA ALA A 150 -16.12 -10.18 -5.79
C ALA A 150 -14.97 -9.28 -5.29
N LEU A 151 -14.89 -9.04 -3.97
CA LEU A 151 -13.82 -8.24 -3.37
C LEU A 151 -12.46 -8.92 -3.47
N THR A 152 -12.41 -10.25 -3.28
CA THR A 152 -11.16 -11.01 -3.43
C THR A 152 -10.66 -10.96 -4.88
N GLN A 153 -11.54 -10.99 -5.87
CA GLN A 153 -11.15 -10.79 -7.28
C GLN A 153 -10.51 -9.43 -7.53
N GLN A 154 -10.94 -8.40 -6.78
CA GLN A 154 -10.33 -7.05 -6.79
C GLN A 154 -9.04 -6.95 -5.95
N GLY A 155 -8.57 -8.05 -5.38
CA GLY A 155 -7.36 -8.06 -4.55
C GLY A 155 -7.56 -7.58 -3.12
N MET A 156 -8.79 -7.46 -2.66
CA MET A 156 -9.12 -7.04 -1.31
C MET A 156 -9.27 -8.23 -0.38
N VAL A 157 -8.86 -8.04 0.87
CA VAL A 157 -9.12 -8.99 1.96
C VAL A 157 -10.23 -8.42 2.83
N VAL A 158 -11.36 -9.12 2.92
CA VAL A 158 -12.50 -8.71 3.73
C VAL A 158 -12.15 -8.86 5.21
N ARG A 159 -12.11 -7.74 5.93
CA ARG A 159 -11.83 -7.66 7.37
C ARG A 159 -12.81 -6.71 8.04
N PRO A 160 -14.07 -7.12 8.23
CA PRO A 160 -15.04 -6.29 8.94
C PRO A 160 -14.59 -6.07 10.39
N SER A 161 -14.91 -4.91 10.92
CA SER A 161 -14.51 -4.51 12.28
C SER A 161 -15.64 -3.77 12.99
N THR A 162 -15.54 -3.66 14.33
CA THR A 162 -16.43 -2.77 15.10
C THR A 162 -16.01 -1.31 14.92
N PRO A 163 -16.90 -0.34 15.21
CA PRO A 163 -16.58 1.07 15.21
C PRO A 163 -15.37 1.42 16.11
N GLU A 164 -15.25 0.77 17.27
CA GLU A 164 -14.17 0.98 18.25
C GLU A 164 -12.82 0.46 17.68
N GLN A 165 -12.84 -0.70 17.03
CA GLN A 165 -11.66 -1.27 16.39
C GLN A 165 -11.18 -0.36 15.24
N LEU A 166 -12.10 0.15 14.42
CA LEU A 166 -11.77 1.11 13.37
C LEU A 166 -11.19 2.40 13.97
N GLY A 167 -11.81 2.92 15.03
CA GLY A 167 -11.29 4.10 15.74
C GLY A 167 -9.86 3.91 16.27
N THR A 168 -9.54 2.72 16.77
CA THR A 168 -8.18 2.36 17.21
C THR A 168 -7.20 2.30 16.04
N LEU A 169 -7.60 1.68 14.92
CA LEU A 169 -6.81 1.62 13.69
C LEU A 169 -6.49 3.03 13.17
N ILE A 170 -7.48 3.89 13.07
CA ILE A 170 -7.31 5.28 12.61
C ILE A 170 -6.30 6.03 13.49
N LYS A 171 -6.41 5.92 14.82
CA LYS A 171 -5.48 6.59 15.74
C LYS A 171 -4.03 6.09 15.56
N SER A 172 -3.85 4.78 15.45
CA SER A 172 -2.51 4.19 15.26
C SER A 172 -1.90 4.58 13.92
N ASP A 173 -2.70 4.58 12.84
CA ASP A 173 -2.23 4.95 11.52
C ASP A 173 -1.92 6.45 11.41
N LEU A 174 -2.75 7.32 12.01
CA LEU A 174 -2.46 8.75 12.08
C LEU A 174 -1.11 9.02 12.76
N ALA A 175 -0.82 8.34 13.87
CA ALA A 175 0.46 8.50 14.55
C ALA A 175 1.64 8.03 13.69
N ARG A 176 1.51 6.87 13.03
CA ARG A 176 2.52 6.31 12.13
C ARG A 176 2.80 7.23 10.96
N TRP A 177 1.75 7.58 10.22
CA TRP A 177 1.90 8.36 8.99
C TRP A 177 2.30 9.80 9.25
N LYS A 178 1.88 10.40 10.37
CA LYS A 178 2.38 11.71 10.80
C LYS A 178 3.91 11.73 10.89
N LYS A 179 4.51 10.68 11.45
CA LYS A 179 5.98 10.57 11.52
C LYS A 179 6.59 10.51 10.12
N VAL A 180 6.07 9.66 9.23
CA VAL A 180 6.57 9.52 7.85
C VAL A 180 6.48 10.85 7.09
N VAL A 181 5.32 11.52 7.16
CA VAL A 181 5.08 12.81 6.50
C VAL A 181 6.06 13.88 6.99
N THR A 182 6.28 13.93 8.32
CA THR A 182 7.21 14.90 8.92
C THR A 182 8.66 14.62 8.51
N ASP A 183 9.11 13.37 8.63
CA ASP A 183 10.49 12.97 8.35
C ASP A 183 10.85 13.14 6.86
N ALA A 184 9.92 12.79 5.98
CA ALA A 184 10.08 12.91 4.53
C ALA A 184 9.73 14.31 3.98
N ARG A 185 9.29 15.25 4.84
CA ARG A 185 8.89 16.63 4.48
C ARG A 185 7.83 16.65 3.37
N ILE A 186 6.86 15.73 3.43
CA ILE A 186 5.81 15.66 2.43
C ILE A 186 4.84 16.83 2.63
N ALA A 187 4.74 17.70 1.61
CA ALA A 187 3.73 18.75 1.59
C ALA A 187 2.37 18.18 1.15
N ALA A 188 1.29 18.66 1.77
CA ALA A 188 -0.05 18.47 1.23
C ALA A 188 -0.22 19.41 0.01
N ASP A 189 -0.79 18.89 -1.06
CA ASP A 189 -1.18 19.67 -2.24
C ASP A 189 -2.38 20.57 -1.94
#